data_0e1ead5953ec117ce06b5bb35988201e
#
_entry.id   0e1ead5953ec117ce06b5bb35988201e
#
_cell.length_a   1.000
_cell.length_b   1.000
_cell.length_c   1.000
_cell.angle_alpha   90.00
_cell.angle_beta   90.00
_cell.angle_gamma   90.00
#
_symmetry.space_group_name_H-M   'P 1'
#
loop_
_entity.id
_entity.type
_entity.pdbx_description
1 polymer ?
#
loop_
_entity_poly.entity_id
_entity_poly.type
_entity_poly.pdbx_seq_one_letter_code
_entity_poly.pdbx_strand_id
1 'polypeptide(L)'
;MPEVTNVFWDSCVFYAYFSNNTDAYDVDGIEQYVKDARQGSVVIHTCAVALAEVVPSAFRGGPYGDFPAFMKDIRGGLRVVNLDPNVMLLAGQLKDLPYQKSNGSRKLGTGDAIMLAACISLSEAYSVTVDAFHTFDDGKKRGEDGGKGVPLLTYEKWCEGFDVSQKALARKVINLNRCHPQHPSPSLL
;
A
#
# COMPACT_ATOMS: atom_id res chain seq x y z
N MET A 1 0.04 -16.26 22.52
CA MET A 1 1.01 -15.29 21.95
C MET A 1 0.19 -14.09 21.55
N PRO A 2 0.65 -12.86 21.73
CA PRO A 2 -0.05 -11.71 21.20
C PRO A 2 -0.23 -11.88 19.68
N GLU A 3 -1.37 -11.48 19.17
CA GLU A 3 -1.67 -11.53 17.74
C GLU A 3 -0.75 -10.55 17.00
N VAL A 4 -0.10 -11.00 15.93
CA VAL A 4 0.81 -10.19 15.14
C VAL A 4 -0.02 -9.43 14.11
N THR A 5 0.08 -8.11 14.12
CA THR A 5 -0.60 -7.26 13.14
C THR A 5 0.13 -7.31 11.80
N ASN A 6 -0.59 -7.59 10.72
CA ASN A 6 -0.06 -7.60 9.37
C ASN A 6 -0.56 -6.39 8.59
N VAL A 7 0.33 -5.53 8.14
CA VAL A 7 -0.01 -4.37 7.32
C VAL A 7 0.67 -4.46 5.96
N PHE A 8 0.00 -4.00 4.92
CA PHE A 8 0.61 -3.86 3.59
C PHE A 8 0.92 -2.39 3.32
N TRP A 9 2.14 -2.08 2.94
CA TRP A 9 2.57 -0.73 2.63
C TRP A 9 2.72 -0.52 1.13
N ASP A 10 2.03 0.51 0.64
CA ASP A 10 2.22 1.10 -0.68
C ASP A 10 3.55 1.88 -0.74
N SER A 11 4.10 2.09 -1.92
CA SER A 11 5.35 2.84 -2.16
C SER A 11 5.33 4.26 -1.58
N CYS A 12 4.18 4.92 -1.60
CA CYS A 12 4.03 6.28 -1.06
C CYS A 12 4.27 6.35 0.46
N VAL A 13 4.02 5.26 1.21
CA VAL A 13 4.30 5.19 2.66
C VAL A 13 5.82 5.15 2.89
N PHE A 14 6.54 4.32 2.14
CA PHE A 14 8.00 4.31 2.20
C PHE A 14 8.61 5.65 1.80
N TYR A 15 8.08 6.25 0.71
CA TYR A 15 8.53 7.57 0.28
C TYR A 15 8.35 8.63 1.37
N ALA A 16 7.18 8.67 2.01
CA ALA A 16 6.90 9.59 3.12
C ALA A 16 7.90 9.41 4.27
N TYR A 17 8.16 8.16 4.65
CA TYR A 17 9.07 7.83 5.74
C TYR A 17 10.53 8.17 5.43
N PHE A 18 11.02 7.77 4.27
CA PHE A 18 12.42 7.99 3.89
C PHE A 18 12.75 9.44 3.54
N SER A 19 11.76 10.21 3.06
CA SER A 19 11.95 11.64 2.81
C SER A 19 11.80 12.50 4.06
N ASN A 20 11.30 11.92 5.15
CA ASN A 20 10.98 12.62 6.41
C ASN A 20 10.12 13.88 6.18
N ASN A 21 9.17 13.80 5.27
CA ASN A 21 8.33 14.93 4.89
C ASN A 21 7.14 15.08 5.86
N THR A 22 7.41 15.64 7.03
CA THR A 22 6.43 15.84 8.10
C THR A 22 5.35 16.86 7.76
N ASP A 23 5.60 17.76 6.81
CA ASP A 23 4.61 18.77 6.38
C ASP A 23 3.47 18.15 5.57
N ALA A 24 3.75 17.02 4.87
CA ALA A 24 2.78 16.38 3.99
C ALA A 24 2.19 15.08 4.57
N TYR A 25 2.86 14.45 5.53
CA TYR A 25 2.52 13.11 6.00
C TYR A 25 2.65 12.99 7.52
N ASP A 26 1.83 12.13 8.12
CA ASP A 26 1.99 11.69 9.51
C ASP A 26 3.16 10.69 9.61
N VAL A 27 4.38 11.22 9.71
CA VAL A 27 5.60 10.42 9.80
C VAL A 27 5.72 9.73 11.17
N ASP A 28 5.19 10.33 12.23
CA ASP A 28 5.25 9.77 13.59
C ASP A 28 4.45 8.46 13.67
N GLY A 29 3.28 8.39 13.03
CA GLY A 29 2.50 7.17 12.91
C GLY A 29 3.26 6.07 12.16
N ILE A 30 3.96 6.42 11.08
CA ILE A 30 4.80 5.48 10.32
C ILE A 30 5.97 4.98 11.18
N GLU A 31 6.66 5.88 11.87
CA GLU A 31 7.79 5.54 12.76
C GLU A 31 7.37 4.53 13.84
N GLN A 32 6.14 4.65 14.38
CA GLN A 32 5.64 3.70 15.37
C GLN A 32 5.45 2.31 14.77
N TYR A 33 4.89 2.18 13.56
CA TYR A 33 4.83 0.90 12.86
C TYR A 33 6.21 0.27 12.63
N VAL A 34 7.22 1.08 12.30
CA VAL A 34 8.61 0.62 12.14
C VAL A 34 9.16 0.10 13.47
N LYS A 35 8.90 0.80 14.60
CA LYS A 35 9.30 0.34 15.94
C LYS A 35 8.66 -0.98 16.30
N ASP A 36 7.37 -1.13 16.05
CA ASP A 36 6.62 -2.34 16.33
C ASP A 36 7.05 -3.51 15.44
N ALA A 37 7.43 -3.22 14.20
CA ALA A 37 7.98 -4.23 13.29
C ALA A 37 9.37 -4.73 13.76
N ARG A 38 10.23 -3.85 14.29
CA ARG A 38 11.49 -4.25 14.95
C ARG A 38 11.28 -5.14 16.15
N GLN A 39 10.18 -4.94 16.90
CA GLN A 39 9.82 -5.71 18.09
C GLN A 39 9.08 -7.02 17.74
N GLY A 40 8.67 -7.20 16.48
CA GLY A 40 7.96 -8.39 16.02
C GLY A 40 6.47 -8.42 16.33
N SER A 41 5.87 -7.33 16.81
CA SER A 41 4.43 -7.17 17.01
C SER A 41 3.68 -6.78 15.74
N VAL A 42 4.39 -6.23 14.75
CA VAL A 42 3.89 -5.91 13.41
C VAL A 42 4.74 -6.61 12.35
N VAL A 43 4.11 -7.07 11.28
CA VAL A 43 4.77 -7.45 10.02
C VAL A 43 4.30 -6.50 8.93
N ILE A 44 5.25 -5.77 8.35
CA ILE A 44 5.02 -4.91 7.19
C ILE A 44 5.21 -5.77 5.93
N HIS A 45 4.18 -5.89 5.11
CA HIS A 45 4.25 -6.51 3.80
C HIS A 45 4.34 -5.45 2.72
N THR A 46 5.03 -5.74 1.64
CA THR A 46 5.06 -4.94 0.41
C THR A 46 5.38 -5.84 -0.77
N CYS A 47 5.55 -5.30 -1.96
CA CYS A 47 6.02 -6.08 -3.11
C CYS A 47 7.22 -5.40 -3.80
N ALA A 48 7.85 -6.10 -4.73
CA ALA A 48 9.06 -5.62 -5.40
C ALA A 48 8.87 -4.30 -6.19
N VAL A 49 7.62 -3.96 -6.56
CA VAL A 49 7.32 -2.68 -7.23
C VAL A 49 7.62 -1.50 -6.31
N ALA A 50 7.29 -1.59 -5.01
CA ALA A 50 7.62 -0.51 -4.06
C ALA A 50 9.12 -0.25 -3.99
N LEU A 51 9.96 -1.31 -4.07
CA LEU A 51 11.42 -1.16 -4.10
C LEU A 51 11.92 -0.44 -5.35
N ALA A 52 11.20 -0.57 -6.48
CA ALA A 52 11.55 0.09 -7.74
C ALA A 52 11.02 1.54 -7.80
N GLU A 53 9.89 1.83 -7.18
CA GLU A 53 9.28 3.16 -7.18
C GLU A 53 9.95 4.13 -6.19
N VAL A 54 10.47 3.62 -5.07
CA VAL A 54 11.19 4.45 -4.09
C VAL A 54 12.63 4.64 -4.55
N VAL A 55 12.83 5.72 -5.28
CA VAL A 55 14.14 6.06 -5.88
C VAL A 55 15.16 6.51 -4.82
N PRO A 56 16.49 6.37 -5.10
CA PRO A 56 17.54 6.74 -4.13
C PRO A 56 17.44 8.17 -3.59
N SER A 57 16.91 9.10 -4.38
CA SER A 57 16.72 10.49 -3.94
C SER A 57 15.69 10.66 -2.81
N ALA A 58 14.79 9.68 -2.61
CA ALA A 58 13.81 9.70 -1.53
C ALA A 58 14.45 9.57 -0.13
N PHE A 59 15.66 9.01 -0.05
CA PHE A 59 16.36 8.82 1.24
C PHE A 59 17.09 10.08 1.74
N ARG A 60 16.97 11.20 1.03
CA ARG A 60 17.62 12.46 1.45
C ARG A 60 16.87 13.08 2.62
N GLY A 61 17.51 13.12 3.78
CA GLY A 61 16.95 13.72 4.99
C GLY A 61 16.18 12.77 5.90
N GLY A 62 15.98 11.52 5.50
CA GLY A 62 15.35 10.50 6.31
C GLY A 62 16.32 9.71 7.20
N PRO A 63 15.79 8.74 7.98
CA PRO A 63 16.57 7.97 8.94
C PRO A 63 17.48 6.90 8.32
N TYR A 64 17.34 6.62 7.01
CA TYR A 64 18.12 5.59 6.30
C TYR A 64 18.75 6.16 5.03
N GLY A 65 19.89 5.60 4.66
CA GLY A 65 20.58 5.95 3.41
C GLY A 65 20.03 5.23 2.17
N ASP A 66 19.43 4.05 2.35
CA ASP A 66 18.90 3.21 1.29
C ASP A 66 17.94 2.12 1.82
N PHE A 67 17.28 1.39 0.93
CA PHE A 67 16.42 0.26 1.28
C PHE A 67 17.16 -0.90 1.97
N PRO A 68 18.35 -1.34 1.53
CA PRO A 68 19.11 -2.38 2.23
C PRO A 68 19.38 -2.08 3.69
N ALA A 69 19.70 -0.83 4.03
CA ALA A 69 19.91 -0.39 5.41
C ALA A 69 18.60 -0.51 6.23
N PHE A 70 17.48 -0.08 5.67
CA PHE A 70 16.17 -0.23 6.28
C PHE A 70 15.77 -1.69 6.50
N MET A 71 15.91 -2.54 5.46
CA MET A 71 15.60 -3.97 5.55
C MET A 71 16.44 -4.69 6.60
N LYS A 72 17.73 -4.32 6.71
CA LYS A 72 18.64 -4.87 7.71
C LYS A 72 18.23 -4.48 9.13
N ASP A 73 17.77 -3.27 9.33
CA ASP A 73 17.37 -2.74 10.63
C ASP A 73 16.08 -3.40 11.13
N ILE A 74 15.10 -3.57 10.24
CA ILE A 74 13.78 -4.15 10.56
C ILE A 74 13.80 -5.68 10.77
N ARG A 75 14.86 -6.38 10.36
CA ARG A 75 15.19 -7.81 10.63
C ARG A 75 14.05 -8.82 10.45
N GLY A 76 13.26 -8.76 9.42
CA GLY A 76 12.15 -9.71 9.19
C GLY A 76 10.78 -9.17 9.60
N GLY A 77 10.72 -7.97 10.18
CA GLY A 77 9.48 -7.19 10.28
C GLY A 77 9.01 -6.65 8.94
N LEU A 78 9.83 -6.73 7.88
CA LEU A 78 9.45 -6.45 6.50
C LEU A 78 9.46 -7.73 5.66
N ARG A 79 8.38 -7.99 4.94
CA ARG A 79 8.26 -9.10 3.99
C ARG A 79 7.89 -8.60 2.60
N VAL A 80 8.71 -8.95 1.62
CA VAL A 80 8.47 -8.64 0.22
C VAL A 80 7.73 -9.80 -0.42
N VAL A 81 6.48 -9.56 -0.84
CA VAL A 81 5.62 -10.54 -1.51
C VAL A 81 6.20 -10.86 -2.89
N ASN A 82 6.27 -12.14 -3.20
CA ASN A 82 6.71 -12.61 -4.51
C ASN A 82 5.65 -12.29 -5.58
N LEU A 83 6.10 -11.71 -6.69
CA LEU A 83 5.25 -11.39 -7.84
C LEU A 83 5.23 -12.59 -8.82
N ASP A 84 4.53 -13.64 -8.44
CA ASP A 84 4.34 -14.81 -9.30
C ASP A 84 3.36 -14.51 -10.46
N PRO A 85 3.23 -15.40 -11.46
CA PRO A 85 2.33 -15.21 -12.59
C PRO A 85 0.87 -14.94 -12.20
N ASN A 86 0.37 -15.55 -11.11
CA ASN A 86 -1.03 -15.36 -10.68
C ASN A 86 -1.25 -13.94 -10.15
N VAL A 87 -0.32 -13.42 -9.37
CA VAL A 87 -0.33 -12.01 -8.92
C VAL A 87 -0.34 -11.07 -10.12
N MET A 88 0.50 -11.32 -11.12
CA MET A 88 0.60 -10.47 -12.31
C MET A 88 -0.64 -10.54 -13.20
N LEU A 89 -1.26 -11.72 -13.32
CA LEU A 89 -2.53 -11.88 -14.03
C LEU A 89 -3.66 -11.13 -13.31
N LEU A 90 -3.76 -11.26 -12.01
CA LEU A 90 -4.73 -10.50 -11.21
C LEU A 90 -4.52 -8.98 -11.34
N ALA A 91 -3.27 -8.52 -11.31
CA ALA A 91 -2.94 -7.11 -11.53
C ALA A 91 -3.40 -6.64 -12.92
N GLY A 92 -3.19 -7.45 -13.96
CA GLY A 92 -3.68 -7.17 -15.32
C GLY A 92 -5.20 -7.05 -15.38
N GLN A 93 -5.92 -7.96 -14.74
CA GLN A 93 -7.38 -7.93 -14.65
C GLN A 93 -7.88 -6.67 -13.91
N LEU A 94 -7.28 -6.34 -12.77
CA LEU A 94 -7.62 -5.11 -12.03
C LEU A 94 -7.38 -3.86 -12.85
N LYS A 95 -6.24 -3.80 -13.55
CA LYS A 95 -5.86 -2.65 -14.38
C LYS A 95 -6.81 -2.41 -15.56
N ASP A 96 -7.39 -3.48 -16.12
CA ASP A 96 -8.26 -3.43 -17.29
C ASP A 96 -9.72 -3.07 -16.97
N LEU A 97 -10.08 -2.94 -15.70
CA LEU A 97 -11.44 -2.52 -15.32
C LEU A 97 -11.75 -1.10 -15.83
N PRO A 98 -12.99 -0.86 -16.31
CA PRO A 98 -13.40 0.42 -16.88
C PRO A 98 -13.78 1.44 -15.79
N TYR A 99 -12.79 1.84 -14.99
CA TYR A 99 -13.00 2.76 -13.88
C TYR A 99 -13.61 4.08 -14.30
N GLN A 100 -14.78 4.36 -13.78
CA GLN A 100 -15.51 5.59 -14.03
C GLN A 100 -16.37 6.02 -12.84
N LYS A 101 -16.69 7.29 -12.83
CA LYS A 101 -17.71 7.91 -11.99
C LYS A 101 -18.44 8.99 -12.80
N SER A 102 -19.52 9.56 -12.27
CA SER A 102 -20.36 10.57 -12.95
C SER A 102 -19.60 11.67 -13.70
N ASN A 103 -18.40 12.03 -13.24
CA ASN A 103 -17.60 13.16 -13.77
C ASN A 103 -16.35 12.74 -14.54
N GLY A 104 -16.24 11.48 -15.00
CA GLY A 104 -15.12 11.05 -15.83
C GLY A 104 -14.62 9.64 -15.59
N SER A 105 -13.62 9.26 -16.36
CA SER A 105 -12.95 7.96 -16.27
C SER A 105 -11.48 8.13 -15.86
N ARG A 106 -10.92 7.11 -15.21
CA ARG A 106 -9.49 7.03 -14.89
C ARG A 106 -8.98 5.62 -15.20
N LYS A 107 -7.66 5.46 -15.16
CA LYS A 107 -7.01 4.15 -15.26
C LYS A 107 -6.30 3.86 -13.96
N LEU A 108 -6.38 2.60 -13.52
CA LEU A 108 -5.54 2.14 -12.41
C LEU A 108 -4.08 2.05 -12.89
N GLY A 109 -3.17 2.65 -12.13
CA GLY A 109 -1.74 2.58 -12.40
C GLY A 109 -1.22 1.14 -12.40
N THR A 110 -0.17 0.86 -13.18
CA THR A 110 0.39 -0.50 -13.20
C THR A 110 1.01 -0.86 -11.84
N GLY A 111 1.71 0.05 -11.20
CA GLY A 111 2.27 -0.13 -9.85
C GLY A 111 1.17 -0.42 -8.83
N ASP A 112 0.14 0.44 -8.80
CA ASP A 112 -1.01 0.29 -7.89
C ASP A 112 -1.72 -1.05 -8.08
N ALA A 113 -1.96 -1.45 -9.35
CA ALA A 113 -2.60 -2.72 -9.67
C ALA A 113 -1.78 -3.92 -9.16
N ILE A 114 -0.46 -3.88 -9.30
CA ILE A 114 0.43 -4.94 -8.81
C ILE A 114 0.44 -4.97 -7.28
N MET A 115 0.51 -3.82 -6.61
CA MET A 115 0.48 -3.75 -5.15
C MET A 115 -0.84 -4.26 -4.57
N LEU A 116 -1.98 -3.88 -5.15
CA LEU A 116 -3.28 -4.41 -4.76
C LEU A 116 -3.38 -5.93 -4.97
N ALA A 117 -2.93 -6.44 -6.12
CA ALA A 117 -2.93 -7.86 -6.41
C ALA A 117 -2.01 -8.64 -5.44
N ALA A 118 -0.83 -8.11 -5.13
CA ALA A 118 0.09 -8.70 -4.16
C ALA A 118 -0.52 -8.75 -2.75
N CYS A 119 -1.20 -7.68 -2.32
CA CYS A 119 -1.90 -7.65 -1.04
C CYS A 119 -3.05 -8.68 -1.00
N ILE A 120 -3.86 -8.76 -2.04
CA ILE A 120 -4.96 -9.75 -2.15
C ILE A 120 -4.40 -11.18 -2.10
N SER A 121 -3.28 -11.44 -2.76
CA SER A 121 -2.67 -12.78 -2.77
C SER A 121 -2.20 -13.25 -1.39
N LEU A 122 -1.87 -12.35 -0.48
CA LEU A 122 -1.52 -12.71 0.91
C LEU A 122 -2.65 -13.46 1.58
N SER A 123 -3.89 -13.01 1.44
CA SER A 123 -5.06 -13.68 2.03
C SER A 123 -5.49 -14.90 1.23
N GLU A 124 -5.48 -14.83 -0.11
CA GLU A 124 -6.03 -15.90 -0.97
C GLU A 124 -5.07 -17.09 -1.14
N ALA A 125 -3.77 -16.86 -1.23
CA ALA A 125 -2.77 -17.90 -1.49
C ALA A 125 -1.95 -18.30 -0.27
N TYR A 126 -1.73 -17.37 0.67
CA TYR A 126 -0.83 -17.59 1.81
C TYR A 126 -1.54 -17.61 3.17
N SER A 127 -2.88 -17.43 3.20
CA SER A 127 -3.69 -17.42 4.42
C SER A 127 -3.20 -16.39 5.46
N VAL A 128 -2.64 -15.28 4.98
CA VAL A 128 -2.23 -14.16 5.83
C VAL A 128 -3.35 -13.13 5.84
N THR A 129 -3.97 -12.91 7.00
CA THR A 129 -4.92 -11.79 7.15
C THR A 129 -4.14 -10.48 7.17
N VAL A 130 -4.46 -9.59 6.24
CA VAL A 130 -3.90 -8.23 6.20
C VAL A 130 -4.88 -7.29 6.89
N ASP A 131 -4.46 -6.70 8.02
CA ASP A 131 -5.31 -5.84 8.86
C ASP A 131 -5.54 -4.48 8.22
N ALA A 132 -4.54 -3.96 7.50
CA ALA A 132 -4.65 -2.70 6.76
C ALA A 132 -3.73 -2.66 5.54
N PHE A 133 -4.23 -2.05 4.46
CA PHE A 133 -3.44 -1.59 3.32
C PHE A 133 -3.18 -0.09 3.49
N HIS A 134 -1.97 0.27 3.84
CA HIS A 134 -1.60 1.65 4.07
C HIS A 134 -1.20 2.36 2.79
N THR A 135 -1.81 3.50 2.53
CA THR A 135 -1.52 4.37 1.39
C THR A 135 -1.87 5.83 1.70
N PHE A 136 -1.22 6.75 1.02
CA PHE A 136 -1.59 8.17 1.01
C PHE A 136 -2.28 8.60 -0.29
N ASP A 137 -2.60 7.65 -1.19
CA ASP A 137 -3.24 7.97 -2.47
C ASP A 137 -4.73 8.30 -2.28
N ASP A 138 -5.01 9.56 -1.99
CA ASP A 138 -6.35 10.15 -1.88
C ASP A 138 -6.83 10.81 -3.19
N GLY A 139 -6.02 10.73 -4.25
CA GLY A 139 -6.30 11.34 -5.56
C GLY A 139 -6.05 12.83 -5.63
N LYS A 140 -5.54 13.45 -4.57
CA LYS A 140 -5.10 14.84 -4.63
C LYS A 140 -3.75 14.92 -5.35
N LYS A 141 -3.63 15.95 -6.17
CA LYS A 141 -2.40 16.19 -6.93
C LYS A 141 -1.28 16.59 -5.95
N ARG A 142 -0.28 15.71 -5.81
CA ARG A 142 0.95 15.99 -5.07
C ARG A 142 2.10 15.91 -6.07
N GLY A 143 2.49 17.06 -6.63
CA GLY A 143 3.47 17.13 -7.72
C GLY A 143 2.85 17.04 -9.11
N GLU A 144 3.70 16.98 -10.14
CA GLU A 144 3.27 17.05 -11.55
C GLU A 144 2.47 15.83 -12.01
N ASP A 145 2.77 14.64 -11.48
CA ASP A 145 2.16 13.37 -11.88
C ASP A 145 1.03 12.90 -10.97
N GLY A 146 0.82 13.56 -9.84
CA GLY A 146 -0.20 13.17 -8.88
C GLY A 146 -1.62 13.33 -9.42
N GLY A 147 -2.53 12.47 -8.97
CA GLY A 147 -3.97 12.58 -9.19
C GLY A 147 -4.48 12.12 -10.55
N LYS A 148 -3.66 11.48 -11.40
CA LYS A 148 -4.08 10.96 -12.71
C LYS A 148 -4.70 9.56 -12.67
N GLY A 149 -4.30 8.73 -11.69
CA GLY A 149 -4.77 7.36 -11.49
C GLY A 149 -6.10 7.27 -10.72
N VAL A 150 -6.61 6.04 -10.59
CA VAL A 150 -7.70 5.72 -9.65
C VAL A 150 -7.16 5.83 -8.23
N PRO A 151 -7.69 6.72 -7.39
CA PRO A 151 -7.18 6.87 -6.02
C PRO A 151 -7.48 5.64 -5.17
N LEU A 152 -6.48 5.11 -4.49
CA LEU A 152 -6.65 3.88 -3.72
C LEU A 152 -7.56 4.05 -2.50
N LEU A 153 -7.53 5.20 -1.82
CA LEU A 153 -8.39 5.49 -0.65
C LEU A 153 -9.86 5.70 -0.99
N THR A 154 -10.18 6.00 -2.25
CA THR A 154 -11.56 6.19 -2.70
C THR A 154 -11.88 5.33 -3.93
N TYR A 155 -11.23 4.19 -4.04
CA TYR A 155 -11.32 3.25 -5.15
C TYR A 155 -12.77 2.89 -5.51
N GLU A 156 -13.61 2.60 -4.53
CA GLU A 156 -15.02 2.21 -4.72
C GLU A 156 -15.84 3.26 -5.46
N LYS A 157 -15.50 4.55 -5.35
CA LYS A 157 -16.17 5.64 -6.06
C LYS A 157 -15.93 5.62 -7.58
N TRP A 158 -14.99 4.82 -8.05
CA TRP A 158 -14.64 4.69 -9.47
C TRP A 158 -15.17 3.41 -10.09
N CYS A 159 -15.95 2.62 -9.35
CA CYS A 159 -16.53 1.36 -9.81
C CYS A 159 -17.99 1.51 -10.29
N GLU A 160 -18.40 2.72 -10.66
CA GLU A 160 -19.74 3.00 -11.20
C GLU A 160 -19.91 2.28 -12.56
N GLY A 161 -21.08 1.67 -12.75
CA GLY A 161 -21.41 0.99 -14.01
C GLY A 161 -20.77 -0.39 -14.23
N PHE A 162 -19.98 -0.91 -13.27
CA PHE A 162 -19.42 -2.25 -13.40
C PHE A 162 -20.50 -3.32 -13.52
N ASP A 163 -20.30 -4.28 -14.42
CA ASP A 163 -21.10 -5.49 -14.51
C ASP A 163 -20.85 -6.43 -13.32
N VAL A 164 -21.51 -7.58 -13.30
CA VAL A 164 -21.44 -8.55 -12.20
C VAL A 164 -20.02 -9.10 -12.02
N SER A 165 -19.33 -9.42 -13.12
CA SER A 165 -17.98 -9.98 -13.08
C SER A 165 -16.95 -8.94 -12.63
N GLN A 166 -17.04 -7.73 -13.14
CA GLN A 166 -16.21 -6.59 -12.77
C GLN A 166 -16.41 -6.22 -11.30
N LYS A 167 -17.67 -6.23 -10.81
CA LYS A 167 -17.96 -6.01 -9.37
C LYS A 167 -17.36 -7.11 -8.49
N ALA A 168 -17.38 -8.36 -8.92
CA ALA A 168 -16.78 -9.45 -8.16
C ALA A 168 -15.27 -9.26 -8.02
N LEU A 169 -14.59 -8.85 -9.09
CA LEU A 169 -13.17 -8.54 -9.07
C LEU A 169 -12.87 -7.30 -8.21
N ALA A 170 -13.61 -6.21 -8.40
CA ALA A 170 -13.43 -4.97 -7.63
C ALA A 170 -13.66 -5.16 -6.12
N ARG A 171 -14.58 -6.06 -5.72
CA ARG A 171 -14.83 -6.39 -4.31
C ARG A 171 -13.58 -6.89 -3.58
N LYS A 172 -12.66 -7.56 -4.25
CA LYS A 172 -11.39 -7.99 -3.65
C LYS A 172 -10.59 -6.79 -3.14
N VAL A 173 -10.59 -5.68 -3.88
CA VAL A 173 -9.95 -4.43 -3.48
C VAL A 173 -10.81 -3.66 -2.46
N ILE A 174 -12.13 -3.61 -2.66
CA ILE A 174 -13.05 -2.90 -1.76
C ILE A 174 -13.02 -3.49 -0.34
N ASN A 175 -12.83 -4.79 -0.22
CA ASN A 175 -12.72 -5.49 1.06
C ASN A 175 -11.39 -5.28 1.79
N LEU A 176 -10.37 -4.73 1.13
CA LEU A 176 -9.15 -4.31 1.82
C LEU A 176 -9.44 -3.07 2.68
N ASN A 177 -9.00 -3.11 3.92
CA ASN A 177 -9.03 -1.94 4.81
C ASN A 177 -7.93 -0.94 4.37
N ARG A 178 -8.25 -0.07 3.41
CA ARG A 178 -7.33 0.92 2.85
C ARG A 178 -7.41 2.21 3.64
N CYS A 179 -6.31 2.59 4.27
CA CYS A 179 -6.27 3.76 5.14
C CYS A 179 -4.88 4.41 5.15
N HIS A 180 -4.79 5.57 5.77
CA HIS A 180 -3.50 6.17 6.12
C HIS A 180 -2.82 5.32 7.21
N PRO A 181 -1.47 5.28 7.26
CA PRO A 181 -0.73 4.60 8.31
C PRO A 181 -0.81 5.37 9.65
N GLN A 182 -2.02 5.46 10.20
CA GLN A 182 -2.25 6.03 11.53
C GLN A 182 -2.11 4.91 12.55
N HIS A 183 -1.08 4.99 13.39
CA HIS A 183 -0.96 4.05 14.50
C HIS A 183 -2.12 4.29 15.47
N PRO A 184 -2.84 3.26 15.89
CA PRO A 184 -3.83 3.43 16.94
C PRO A 184 -3.14 3.99 18.18
N SER A 185 -3.59 5.16 18.63
CA SER A 185 -3.15 5.70 19.92
C SER A 185 -3.39 4.62 20.98
N PRO A 186 -2.42 4.36 21.88
CA PRO A 186 -2.67 3.44 22.98
C PRO A 186 -3.92 3.94 23.70
N SER A 187 -4.94 3.07 23.76
CA SER A 187 -6.11 3.36 24.58
C SER A 187 -5.59 3.60 26.00
N LEU A 188 -5.78 4.81 26.51
CA LEU A 188 -5.56 5.09 27.92
C LEU A 188 -6.54 4.20 28.69
N LEU A 189 -6.04 3.05 29.15
CA LEU A 189 -6.70 2.21 30.14
C LEU A 189 -6.51 2.82 31.52
#